data_59a99591902f81f610a2e1961882617c
#
_entry.id   59a99591902f81f610a2e1961882617c
#
_cell.length_a   1.000
_cell.length_b   1.000
_cell.length_c   1.000
_cell.angle_alpha   90.00
_cell.angle_beta   90.00
_cell.angle_gamma   90.00
#
_symmetry.space_group_name_H-M   'P 1'
#
loop_
_entity.id
_entity.type
_entity.pdbx_description
1 polymer ?
#
loop_
_entity_poly.entity_id
_entity_poly.type
_entity_poly.pdbx_seq_one_letter_code
_entity_poly.pdbx_strand_id
1 'polypeptide(L)'
;METYETAKFHLAGIIPVAGQDLDFNMPWHDALMPIAQNYLAIERAVVECAYAGCETIWVVCHDDMQPLIRHRIGDWVSDPVWEYRHMDTFPSESKKQIPIFYVPIRVRDKDKRDCLSWSVLYGALTAYKTAHMISKWVSPTKYYAAFPYGVYQPWIVREHRRDISNKNGFFLTHNGESVINGKYLSFTFTGEDFKRFRDHLREKATGKWKTGGPGVKTETLPMEDRYTARFFKLEDVFGIAEIKEKDKKLEVPWYFNLDNWEEYCYYISSEERKEVKRP
;
A
#
# COMPACT_ATOMS: atom_id res chain seq x y z
N MET A 1 -20.22 10.05 -32.27
CA MET A 1 -20.27 10.63 -30.92
C MET A 1 -20.12 9.46 -29.98
N GLU A 2 -18.84 9.06 -29.68
CA GLU A 2 -18.54 7.94 -28.81
C GLU A 2 -18.79 8.38 -27.38
N THR A 3 -19.80 7.82 -26.76
CA THR A 3 -20.05 7.92 -25.33
C THR A 3 -18.91 7.20 -24.61
N TYR A 4 -17.89 7.94 -24.20
CA TYR A 4 -16.91 7.46 -23.23
C TYR A 4 -17.63 7.27 -21.90
N GLU A 5 -18.23 6.11 -21.67
CA GLU A 5 -18.47 5.61 -20.32
C GLU A 5 -17.09 5.40 -19.67
N THR A 6 -16.56 6.43 -19.07
CA THR A 6 -15.45 6.31 -18.15
C THR A 6 -15.96 5.56 -16.92
N ALA A 7 -15.87 4.22 -16.97
CA ALA A 7 -16.12 3.39 -15.83
C ALA A 7 -15.25 3.94 -14.68
N LYS A 8 -15.87 4.58 -13.72
CA LYS A 8 -15.19 5.22 -12.60
C LYS A 8 -14.71 4.10 -11.69
N PHE A 9 -13.44 3.76 -11.78
CA PHE A 9 -12.84 2.75 -10.91
C PHE A 9 -12.81 3.27 -9.48
N HIS A 10 -13.39 2.50 -8.57
CA HIS A 10 -13.32 2.79 -7.15
C HIS A 10 -11.96 2.32 -6.62
N LEU A 11 -11.09 3.27 -6.29
CA LEU A 11 -9.72 3.03 -5.87
C LEU A 11 -9.60 3.08 -4.35
N ALA A 12 -9.14 1.99 -3.75
CA ALA A 12 -8.81 1.93 -2.32
C ALA A 12 -7.30 1.98 -2.12
N GLY A 13 -6.82 2.92 -1.31
CA GLY A 13 -5.43 2.99 -0.87
C GLY A 13 -5.17 2.00 0.26
N ILE A 14 -4.10 1.24 0.19
CA ILE A 14 -3.66 0.29 1.22
C ILE A 14 -2.30 0.71 1.73
N ILE A 15 -2.19 0.95 3.03
CA ILE A 15 -0.92 1.32 3.69
C ILE A 15 -0.56 0.20 4.67
N PRO A 16 0.37 -0.69 4.30
CA PRO A 16 0.82 -1.75 5.18
C PRO A 16 1.84 -1.21 6.19
N VAL A 17 1.57 -1.41 7.46
CA VAL A 17 2.47 -1.07 8.59
C VAL A 17 2.86 -2.33 9.34
N ALA A 18 1.91 -3.26 9.54
CA ALA A 18 2.18 -4.52 10.21
C ALA A 18 2.99 -5.48 9.33
N GLY A 19 3.84 -6.28 9.95
CA GLY A 19 4.64 -7.31 9.29
C GLY A 19 5.94 -6.79 8.69
N GLN A 20 6.37 -5.58 9.05
CA GLN A 20 7.73 -5.11 8.83
C GLN A 20 8.64 -5.66 9.92
N ASP A 21 9.80 -6.16 9.54
CA ASP A 21 10.84 -6.50 10.48
C ASP A 21 11.35 -5.21 11.14
N LEU A 22 11.38 -5.22 12.48
CA LEU A 22 11.82 -4.05 13.24
C LEU A 22 13.35 -4.03 13.34
N ASP A 23 13.95 -2.92 12.99
CA ASP A 23 15.34 -2.67 13.35
C ASP A 23 15.41 -2.14 14.79
N PHE A 24 16.02 -2.92 15.70
CA PHE A 24 16.17 -2.53 17.10
C PHE A 24 17.09 -1.30 17.31
N ASN A 25 17.82 -0.87 16.29
CA ASN A 25 18.57 0.38 16.33
C ASN A 25 17.69 1.61 16.09
N MET A 26 16.46 1.40 15.57
CA MET A 26 15.49 2.49 15.41
C MET A 26 14.86 2.84 16.76
N PRO A 27 14.75 4.14 17.10
CA PRO A 27 14.16 4.57 18.38
C PRO A 27 12.63 4.40 18.41
N TRP A 28 11.99 4.30 17.25
CA TRP A 28 10.56 4.15 17.05
C TRP A 28 10.30 3.17 15.93
N HIS A 29 9.03 2.78 15.79
CA HIS A 29 8.60 2.02 14.63
C HIS A 29 8.88 2.80 13.33
N ASP A 30 9.47 2.17 12.32
CA ASP A 30 9.99 2.77 11.09
C ASP A 30 8.95 3.65 10.38
N ALA A 31 7.68 3.22 10.36
CA ALA A 31 6.59 4.01 9.79
C ALA A 31 6.35 5.36 10.50
N LEU A 32 6.81 5.51 11.75
CA LEU A 32 6.69 6.75 12.54
C LEU A 32 7.96 7.60 12.54
N MET A 33 8.96 7.22 11.76
CA MET A 33 10.19 8.01 11.63
C MET A 33 9.91 9.35 10.96
N PRO A 34 10.48 10.45 11.49
CA PRO A 34 10.32 11.77 10.88
C PRO A 34 11.15 11.88 9.59
N ILE A 35 10.47 12.19 8.49
CA ILE A 35 11.12 12.41 7.20
C ILE A 35 11.36 13.89 6.90
N ALA A 36 10.59 14.79 7.54
CA ALA A 36 10.79 16.23 7.49
C ALA A 36 10.26 16.86 8.78
N GLN A 37 10.37 18.19 8.89
CA GLN A 37 9.82 18.92 10.04
C GLN A 37 8.31 18.66 10.16
N ASN A 38 7.88 18.08 11.29
CA ASN A 38 6.50 17.73 11.58
C ASN A 38 5.83 16.83 10.52
N TYR A 39 6.61 15.94 9.89
CA TYR A 39 6.15 15.06 8.83
C TYR A 39 6.74 13.65 8.99
N LEU A 40 5.88 12.65 9.14
CA LEU A 40 6.26 11.27 9.36
C LEU A 40 6.19 10.44 8.07
N ALA A 41 6.91 9.35 8.02
CA ALA A 41 6.92 8.41 6.90
C ALA A 41 5.51 7.90 6.53
N ILE A 42 4.71 7.56 7.53
CA ILE A 42 3.31 7.12 7.31
C ILE A 42 2.41 8.24 6.79
N GLU A 43 2.61 9.49 7.22
CA GLU A 43 1.84 10.64 6.70
C GLU A 43 2.12 10.84 5.21
N ARG A 44 3.37 10.61 4.77
CA ARG A 44 3.72 10.64 3.35
C ARG A 44 2.91 9.63 2.54
N ALA A 45 2.81 8.38 3.03
CA ALA A 45 2.03 7.35 2.35
C ALA A 45 0.52 7.69 2.28
N VAL A 46 -0.04 8.30 3.34
CA VAL A 46 -1.42 8.79 3.33
C VAL A 46 -1.62 9.90 2.29
N VAL A 47 -0.71 10.87 2.27
CA VAL A 47 -0.73 11.98 1.30
C VAL A 47 -0.58 11.48 -0.13
N GLU A 48 0.28 10.48 -0.34
CA GLU A 48 0.44 9.85 -1.64
C GLU A 48 -0.84 9.17 -2.12
N CYS A 49 -1.53 8.41 -1.26
CA CYS A 49 -2.83 7.83 -1.57
C CYS A 49 -3.86 8.92 -1.97
N ALA A 50 -3.84 10.06 -1.28
CA ALA A 50 -4.70 11.19 -1.62
C ALA A 50 -4.34 11.79 -2.98
N TYR A 51 -3.05 11.98 -3.29
CA TYR A 51 -2.59 12.41 -4.62
C TYR A 51 -2.91 11.39 -5.71
N ALA A 52 -2.83 10.10 -5.43
CA ALA A 52 -3.20 9.04 -6.37
C ALA A 52 -4.71 9.02 -6.71
N GLY A 53 -5.53 9.67 -5.88
CA GLY A 53 -6.97 9.73 -6.08
C GLY A 53 -7.75 8.60 -5.44
N CYS A 54 -7.21 7.98 -4.39
CA CYS A 54 -7.92 6.99 -3.59
C CYS A 54 -9.19 7.59 -2.99
N GLU A 55 -10.27 6.83 -2.96
CA GLU A 55 -11.54 7.24 -2.36
C GLU A 55 -11.64 6.82 -0.89
N THR A 56 -10.89 5.81 -0.50
CA THR A 56 -10.74 5.33 0.88
C THR A 56 -9.29 4.93 1.13
N ILE A 57 -8.82 5.06 2.37
CA ILE A 57 -7.46 4.64 2.76
C ILE A 57 -7.57 3.64 3.91
N TRP A 58 -6.82 2.55 3.81
CA TRP A 58 -6.85 1.43 4.75
C TRP A 58 -5.44 1.21 5.32
N VAL A 59 -5.25 1.60 6.56
CA VAL A 59 -3.97 1.44 7.29
C VAL A 59 -4.00 0.13 8.04
N VAL A 60 -3.13 -0.80 7.65
CA VAL A 60 -3.04 -2.13 8.25
C VAL A 60 -1.91 -2.14 9.28
N CYS A 61 -2.23 -2.23 10.55
CA CYS A 61 -1.27 -2.13 11.64
C CYS A 61 -1.59 -3.10 12.77
N HIS A 62 -0.69 -3.26 13.72
CA HIS A 62 -0.95 -3.98 14.95
C HIS A 62 -1.81 -3.15 15.91
N ASP A 63 -2.54 -3.83 16.81
CA ASP A 63 -3.45 -3.19 17.77
C ASP A 63 -2.75 -2.18 18.70
N ASP A 64 -1.50 -2.45 19.06
CA ASP A 64 -0.68 -1.60 19.92
C ASP A 64 -0.22 -0.32 19.21
N MET A 65 0.02 -0.37 17.90
CA MET A 65 0.43 0.77 17.09
C MET A 65 -0.74 1.63 16.61
N GLN A 66 -1.92 1.05 16.48
CA GLN A 66 -3.10 1.73 15.94
C GLN A 66 -3.44 3.04 16.67
N PRO A 67 -3.46 3.12 18.00
CA PRO A 67 -3.80 4.37 18.70
C PRO A 67 -2.82 5.51 18.40
N LEU A 68 -1.51 5.22 18.31
CA LEU A 68 -0.48 6.21 18.01
C LEU A 68 -0.63 6.75 16.58
N ILE A 69 -0.81 5.84 15.63
CA ILE A 69 -0.97 6.18 14.22
C ILE A 69 -2.24 7.01 14.04
N ARG A 70 -3.37 6.57 14.61
CA ARG A 70 -4.65 7.25 14.52
C ARG A 70 -4.61 8.64 15.18
N HIS A 71 -3.94 8.77 16.33
CA HIS A 71 -3.77 10.06 17.01
C HIS A 71 -3.02 11.05 16.11
N ARG A 72 -2.04 10.57 15.35
CA ARG A 72 -1.21 11.43 14.48
C ARG A 72 -1.90 11.79 13.17
N ILE A 73 -2.54 10.83 12.52
CA ILE A 73 -3.10 11.00 11.16
C ILE A 73 -4.55 11.47 11.21
N GLY A 74 -5.33 10.99 12.19
CA GLY A 74 -6.78 11.22 12.26
C GLY A 74 -7.58 10.20 11.46
N ASP A 75 -8.86 10.49 11.25
CA ASP A 75 -9.81 9.59 10.60
C ASP A 75 -10.11 9.96 9.13
N TRP A 76 -9.51 11.03 8.63
CA TRP A 76 -9.67 11.50 7.26
C TRP A 76 -8.52 12.38 6.82
N VAL A 77 -8.35 12.50 5.53
CA VAL A 77 -7.42 13.44 4.87
C VAL A 77 -8.15 14.19 3.76
N SER A 78 -7.84 15.46 3.58
CA SER A 78 -8.37 16.24 2.46
C SER A 78 -7.74 15.80 1.14
N ASP A 79 -8.53 15.77 0.07
CA ASP A 79 -8.00 15.54 -1.28
C ASP A 79 -7.26 16.81 -1.77
N PRO A 80 -5.91 16.81 -1.83
CA PRO A 80 -5.14 18.01 -2.16
C PRO A 80 -5.35 18.47 -3.60
N VAL A 81 -5.76 17.60 -4.49
CA VAL A 81 -6.06 17.95 -5.89
C VAL A 81 -7.43 18.62 -6.01
N TRP A 82 -8.39 18.18 -5.22
CA TRP A 82 -9.69 18.83 -5.13
C TRP A 82 -9.55 20.24 -4.55
N GLU A 83 -8.87 20.40 -3.44
CA GLU A 83 -8.64 21.70 -2.80
C GLU A 83 -7.97 22.69 -3.75
N TYR A 84 -6.89 22.26 -4.42
CA TYR A 84 -6.18 23.12 -5.37
C TYR A 84 -7.05 23.63 -6.53
N ARG A 85 -8.01 22.83 -7.00
CA ARG A 85 -8.89 23.21 -8.12
C ARG A 85 -10.04 24.13 -7.72
N HIS A 86 -10.34 24.24 -6.42
CA HIS A 86 -11.54 24.88 -5.90
C HIS A 86 -11.25 25.96 -4.85
N MET A 87 -10.01 26.41 -4.75
CA MET A 87 -9.56 27.33 -3.68
C MET A 87 -10.38 28.62 -3.53
N ASP A 88 -10.96 29.12 -4.60
CA ASP A 88 -11.63 30.44 -4.60
C ASP A 88 -13.16 30.39 -4.52
N THR A 89 -13.80 29.22 -4.59
CA THR A 89 -15.24 29.17 -4.90
C THR A 89 -16.11 28.47 -3.87
N PHE A 90 -15.56 27.74 -2.90
CA PHE A 90 -16.40 26.92 -2.02
C PHE A 90 -16.12 27.15 -0.52
N PRO A 91 -17.17 27.14 0.33
CA PRO A 91 -17.01 27.14 1.77
C PRO A 91 -16.15 25.98 2.25
N SER A 92 -15.50 26.13 3.39
CA SER A 92 -14.66 25.07 4.01
C SER A 92 -15.38 23.73 4.20
N GLU A 93 -16.70 23.74 4.23
CA GLU A 93 -17.57 22.55 4.34
C GLU A 93 -17.62 21.70 3.07
N SER A 94 -17.20 22.21 1.94
CA SER A 94 -17.21 21.49 0.64
C SER A 94 -15.93 20.76 0.31
N LYS A 95 -15.00 20.63 1.26
CA LYS A 95 -13.75 19.88 1.08
C LYS A 95 -14.03 18.41 0.86
N LYS A 96 -13.40 17.81 -0.15
CA LYS A 96 -13.47 16.37 -0.35
C LYS A 96 -12.59 15.65 0.66
N GLN A 97 -13.20 15.05 1.65
CA GLN A 97 -12.53 14.25 2.66
C GLN A 97 -12.45 12.78 2.23
N ILE A 98 -11.27 12.20 2.38
CA ILE A 98 -11.00 10.80 2.12
C ILE A 98 -10.94 10.10 3.48
N PRO A 99 -11.85 9.15 3.80
CA PRO A 99 -11.85 8.46 5.07
C PRO A 99 -10.68 7.50 5.20
N ILE A 100 -10.14 7.41 6.42
CA ILE A 100 -9.04 6.51 6.79
C ILE A 100 -9.57 5.45 7.74
N PHE A 101 -9.40 4.19 7.38
CA PHE A 101 -9.80 3.03 8.16
C PHE A 101 -8.57 2.32 8.71
N TYR A 102 -8.62 1.95 9.98
CA TYR A 102 -7.55 1.23 10.66
C TYR A 102 -7.93 -0.24 10.79
N VAL A 103 -7.06 -1.11 10.27
CA VAL A 103 -7.32 -2.54 10.17
C VAL A 103 -6.30 -3.30 11.02
N PRO A 104 -6.70 -3.81 12.20
CA PRO A 104 -5.81 -4.60 13.01
C PRO A 104 -5.56 -5.98 12.40
N ILE A 105 -4.32 -6.45 12.44
CA ILE A 105 -3.98 -7.82 12.05
C ILE A 105 -4.62 -8.79 13.04
N ARG A 106 -5.26 -9.83 12.53
CA ARG A 106 -5.87 -10.85 13.38
C ARG A 106 -4.80 -11.61 14.16
N VAL A 107 -5.07 -11.88 15.46
CA VAL A 107 -4.17 -12.63 16.34
C VAL A 107 -3.70 -13.94 15.71
N ARG A 108 -4.59 -14.69 15.04
CA ARG A 108 -4.24 -15.95 14.36
C ARG A 108 -3.28 -15.80 13.17
N ASP A 109 -3.18 -14.59 12.61
CA ASP A 109 -2.33 -14.31 11.45
C ASP A 109 -0.95 -13.78 11.88
N LYS A 110 -0.82 -13.21 13.10
CA LYS A 110 0.45 -12.70 13.65
C LYS A 110 1.57 -13.73 13.64
N ASP A 111 1.26 -14.98 14.02
CA ASP A 111 2.27 -16.03 14.11
C ASP A 111 2.52 -16.76 12.77
N LYS A 112 1.58 -16.67 11.82
CA LYS A 112 1.61 -17.53 10.61
C LYS A 112 2.06 -16.82 9.37
N ARG A 113 1.76 -15.53 9.24
CA ARG A 113 1.95 -14.78 8.02
C ARG A 113 2.02 -13.28 8.25
N ASP A 114 2.59 -12.88 9.37
CA ASP A 114 2.81 -11.47 9.67
C ASP A 114 4.00 -10.95 8.87
N CYS A 115 3.74 -10.65 7.61
CA CYS A 115 4.67 -10.01 6.70
C CYS A 115 3.98 -8.84 5.97
N LEU A 116 4.79 -7.93 5.48
CA LEU A 116 4.30 -6.70 4.84
C LEU A 116 3.39 -6.99 3.63
N SER A 117 3.75 -8.00 2.83
CA SER A 117 2.95 -8.44 1.70
C SER A 117 1.57 -8.95 2.12
N TRP A 118 1.51 -9.69 3.24
CA TRP A 118 0.21 -10.12 3.79
C TRP A 118 -0.63 -8.93 4.23
N SER A 119 -0.02 -7.92 4.84
CA SER A 119 -0.71 -6.70 5.26
C SER A 119 -1.35 -5.98 4.08
N VAL A 120 -0.67 -5.89 2.92
CA VAL A 120 -1.28 -5.37 1.68
C VAL A 120 -2.51 -6.20 1.28
N LEU A 121 -2.37 -7.53 1.23
CA LEU A 121 -3.47 -8.42 0.83
C LEU A 121 -4.61 -8.39 1.84
N TYR A 122 -4.30 -8.36 3.12
CA TYR A 122 -5.31 -8.32 4.18
C TYR A 122 -6.10 -7.00 4.19
N GLY A 123 -5.42 -5.88 3.98
CA GLY A 123 -6.03 -4.58 3.80
C GLY A 123 -7.00 -4.56 2.62
N ALA A 124 -6.57 -5.04 1.46
CA ALA A 124 -7.41 -5.13 0.26
C ALA A 124 -8.64 -6.03 0.47
N LEU A 125 -8.47 -7.19 1.11
CA LEU A 125 -9.57 -8.08 1.43
C LEU A 125 -10.58 -7.43 2.39
N THR A 126 -10.09 -6.70 3.39
CA THR A 126 -10.94 -6.03 4.37
C THR A 126 -11.68 -4.87 3.72
N ALA A 127 -11.01 -4.06 2.90
CA ALA A 127 -11.62 -2.99 2.12
C ALA A 127 -12.76 -3.52 1.23
N TYR A 128 -12.51 -4.60 0.48
CA TYR A 128 -13.52 -5.24 -0.34
C TYR A 128 -14.72 -5.73 0.46
N LYS A 129 -14.48 -6.50 1.53
CA LYS A 129 -15.55 -7.08 2.34
C LYS A 129 -16.40 -6.01 3.02
N THR A 130 -15.77 -5.01 3.62
CA THR A 130 -16.49 -3.94 4.32
C THR A 130 -17.33 -3.12 3.35
N ALA A 131 -16.73 -2.71 2.23
CA ALA A 131 -17.47 -1.95 1.22
C ALA A 131 -18.63 -2.77 0.61
N HIS A 132 -18.39 -4.05 0.30
CA HIS A 132 -19.42 -4.94 -0.27
C HIS A 132 -20.59 -5.21 0.68
N MET A 133 -20.35 -5.20 2.00
CA MET A 133 -21.43 -5.30 3.00
C MET A 133 -22.31 -4.06 3.02
N ILE A 134 -21.74 -2.89 2.72
CA ILE A 134 -22.50 -1.63 2.67
C ILE A 134 -23.24 -1.53 1.34
N SER A 135 -22.55 -1.68 0.23
CA SER A 135 -23.11 -1.66 -1.11
C SER A 135 -22.13 -2.23 -2.15
N LYS A 136 -22.66 -3.00 -3.11
CA LYS A 136 -21.85 -3.50 -4.24
C LYS A 136 -21.29 -2.37 -5.11
N TRP A 137 -21.96 -1.22 -5.16
CA TRP A 137 -21.56 -0.06 -5.97
C TRP A 137 -20.36 0.69 -5.45
N VAL A 138 -20.03 0.55 -4.15
CA VAL A 138 -18.88 1.18 -3.51
C VAL A 138 -17.72 0.20 -3.27
N SER A 139 -17.85 -1.04 -3.76
CA SER A 139 -16.78 -2.03 -3.64
C SER A 139 -15.57 -1.62 -4.47
N PRO A 140 -14.35 -1.64 -3.89
CA PRO A 140 -13.15 -1.32 -4.64
C PRO A 140 -12.95 -2.28 -5.81
N THR A 141 -12.66 -1.72 -6.97
CA THR A 141 -12.34 -2.49 -8.18
C THR A 141 -10.85 -2.59 -8.40
N LYS A 142 -10.09 -1.66 -7.80
CA LYS A 142 -8.64 -1.57 -7.88
C LYS A 142 -8.07 -1.07 -6.55
N TYR A 143 -6.86 -1.49 -6.24
CA TYR A 143 -6.15 -1.16 -5.02
C TYR A 143 -4.84 -0.44 -5.36
N TYR A 144 -4.48 0.53 -4.56
CA TYR A 144 -3.20 1.25 -4.61
C TYR A 144 -2.44 0.97 -3.33
N ALA A 145 -1.32 0.24 -3.41
CA ALA A 145 -0.47 -0.01 -2.26
C ALA A 145 0.59 1.10 -2.14
N ALA A 146 0.61 1.80 -1.00
CA ALA A 146 1.60 2.82 -0.67
C ALA A 146 2.37 2.40 0.58
N PHE A 147 3.70 2.35 0.48
CA PHE A 147 4.56 1.88 1.57
C PHE A 147 5.15 3.06 2.33
N PRO A 148 5.05 3.10 3.68
CA PRO A 148 5.70 4.14 4.49
C PRO A 148 7.22 4.10 4.42
N TYR A 149 7.79 2.93 4.16
CA TYR A 149 9.23 2.64 4.24
C TYR A 149 10.05 3.10 3.04
N GLY A 150 9.41 3.49 1.94
CA GLY A 150 10.07 4.13 0.81
C GLY A 150 9.86 5.64 0.82
N VAL A 151 10.91 6.45 0.74
CA VAL A 151 10.81 7.91 0.67
C VAL A 151 11.14 8.40 -0.72
N TYR A 152 10.25 9.15 -1.27
CA TYR A 152 10.30 9.86 -2.55
C TYR A 152 9.22 10.95 -2.53
N GLN A 153 9.16 11.78 -3.56
CA GLN A 153 8.17 12.85 -3.63
C GLN A 153 6.74 12.31 -3.85
N PRO A 154 5.81 12.44 -2.91
CA PRO A 154 4.47 11.84 -3.03
C PRO A 154 3.60 12.50 -4.10
N TRP A 155 3.85 13.75 -4.46
CA TRP A 155 3.05 14.49 -5.46
C TRP A 155 3.32 14.05 -6.90
N ILE A 156 4.37 13.25 -7.15
CA ILE A 156 4.69 12.76 -8.50
C ILE A 156 3.52 11.98 -9.12
N VAL A 157 2.72 11.31 -8.29
CA VAL A 157 1.56 10.54 -8.75
C VAL A 157 0.35 11.41 -9.11
N ARG A 158 0.37 12.71 -8.76
CA ARG A 158 -0.76 13.64 -8.96
C ARG A 158 -1.20 13.73 -10.41
N GLU A 159 -0.24 13.84 -11.32
CA GLU A 159 -0.51 14.01 -12.76
C GLU A 159 -0.98 12.70 -13.40
N HIS A 160 -0.71 11.57 -12.74
CA HIS A 160 -1.00 10.22 -13.22
C HIS A 160 -2.28 9.61 -12.65
N ARG A 161 -3.15 10.41 -12.02
CA ARG A 161 -4.43 9.92 -11.46
C ARG A 161 -5.27 9.11 -12.44
N ARG A 162 -5.30 9.52 -13.71
CA ARG A 162 -6.03 8.81 -14.76
C ARG A 162 -5.41 7.46 -15.07
N ASP A 163 -4.08 7.39 -15.12
CA ASP A 163 -3.34 6.15 -15.34
C ASP A 163 -3.51 5.19 -14.17
N ILE A 164 -3.48 5.72 -12.95
CA ILE A 164 -3.66 4.95 -11.71
C ILE A 164 -5.08 4.37 -11.64
N SER A 165 -6.10 5.15 -12.02
CA SER A 165 -7.52 4.74 -11.91
C SER A 165 -8.06 4.00 -13.13
N ASN A 166 -7.27 3.79 -14.20
CA ASN A 166 -7.68 3.02 -15.36
C ASN A 166 -7.56 1.49 -15.14
N LYS A 167 -7.86 0.70 -16.18
CA LYS A 167 -7.79 -0.79 -16.12
C LYS A 167 -6.38 -1.35 -16.07
N ASN A 168 -5.39 -0.59 -16.55
CA ASN A 168 -4.00 -1.06 -16.65
C ASN A 168 -3.30 -0.98 -15.30
N GLY A 169 -2.25 -1.76 -15.12
CA GLY A 169 -1.37 -1.67 -13.96
C GLY A 169 -0.63 -0.32 -13.93
N PHE A 170 -0.29 0.11 -12.73
CA PHE A 170 0.57 1.28 -12.51
C PHE A 170 1.65 0.88 -11.51
N PHE A 171 2.91 1.16 -11.84
CA PHE A 171 4.06 0.83 -11.02
C PHE A 171 4.99 2.03 -10.92
N LEU A 172 5.36 2.40 -9.70
CA LEU A 172 6.51 3.26 -9.49
C LEU A 172 7.78 2.44 -9.66
N THR A 173 8.78 3.03 -10.28
CA THR A 173 10.09 2.42 -10.50
C THR A 173 11.21 3.39 -10.09
N HIS A 174 12.35 2.84 -9.69
CA HIS A 174 13.58 3.59 -9.47
C HIS A 174 14.76 2.75 -9.97
N ASN A 175 15.55 3.30 -10.89
CA ASN A 175 16.63 2.57 -11.58
C ASN A 175 16.16 1.24 -12.21
N GLY A 176 14.91 1.22 -12.72
CA GLY A 176 14.30 0.04 -13.30
C GLY A 176 13.75 -0.98 -12.30
N GLU A 177 13.98 -0.80 -11.00
CA GLU A 177 13.45 -1.66 -9.93
C GLU A 177 12.10 -1.14 -9.42
N SER A 178 11.29 -2.05 -8.89
CA SER A 178 9.93 -1.78 -8.38
C SER A 178 9.62 -2.67 -7.18
N VAL A 179 8.36 -2.70 -6.76
CA VAL A 179 7.88 -3.65 -5.73
C VAL A 179 8.16 -5.11 -6.08
N ILE A 180 8.24 -5.45 -7.36
CA ILE A 180 8.58 -6.80 -7.85
C ILE A 180 9.98 -7.22 -7.41
N ASN A 181 10.88 -6.26 -7.29
CA ASN A 181 12.27 -6.42 -6.86
C ASN A 181 12.46 -6.15 -5.35
N GLY A 182 11.38 -6.09 -4.59
CA GLY A 182 11.44 -5.85 -3.15
C GLY A 182 11.52 -4.38 -2.72
N LYS A 183 11.46 -3.41 -3.66
CA LYS A 183 11.48 -1.98 -3.29
C LYS A 183 10.13 -1.53 -2.74
N TYR A 184 10.15 -0.63 -1.76
CA TYR A 184 8.94 -0.02 -1.18
C TYR A 184 8.39 1.09 -2.08
N LEU A 185 8.14 0.74 -3.33
CA LEU A 185 7.58 1.60 -4.36
C LEU A 185 6.13 1.22 -4.61
N SER A 186 5.29 2.23 -4.73
CA SER A 186 3.85 2.03 -4.83
C SER A 186 3.44 1.44 -6.17
N PHE A 187 2.37 0.66 -6.13
CA PHE A 187 1.82 0.01 -7.32
C PHE A 187 0.31 -0.19 -7.20
N THR A 188 -0.33 -0.52 -8.31
CA THR A 188 -1.74 -0.90 -8.33
C THR A 188 -1.93 -2.36 -8.67
N PHE A 189 -3.00 -2.95 -8.13
CA PHE A 189 -3.41 -4.31 -8.43
C PHE A 189 -4.94 -4.45 -8.40
N THR A 190 -5.44 -5.42 -9.11
CA THR A 190 -6.88 -5.73 -9.23
C THR A 190 -7.29 -6.87 -8.29
N GLY A 191 -8.59 -7.19 -8.25
CA GLY A 191 -9.08 -8.36 -7.52
C GLY A 191 -8.56 -9.70 -8.08
N GLU A 192 -8.23 -9.75 -9.37
CA GLU A 192 -7.61 -10.93 -10.00
C GLU A 192 -6.16 -11.09 -9.55
N ASP A 193 -5.39 -10.00 -9.56
CA ASP A 193 -4.02 -9.99 -9.05
C ASP A 193 -3.97 -10.34 -7.57
N PHE A 194 -4.91 -9.78 -6.78
CA PHE A 194 -5.08 -10.14 -5.37
C PHE A 194 -5.20 -11.66 -5.17
N LYS A 195 -6.03 -12.32 -6.00
CA LYS A 195 -6.21 -13.77 -5.92
C LYS A 195 -4.91 -14.51 -6.24
N ARG A 196 -4.21 -14.10 -7.32
CA ARG A 196 -2.92 -14.68 -7.71
C ARG A 196 -1.86 -14.54 -6.60
N PHE A 197 -1.69 -13.35 -6.05
CA PHE A 197 -0.74 -13.09 -4.94
C PHE A 197 -1.08 -13.88 -3.69
N ARG A 198 -2.35 -13.92 -3.32
CA ARG A 198 -2.81 -14.69 -2.17
C ARG A 198 -2.57 -16.18 -2.32
N ASP A 199 -2.89 -16.73 -3.48
CA ASP A 199 -2.70 -18.16 -3.74
C ASP A 199 -1.19 -18.48 -3.74
N HIS A 200 -0.36 -17.64 -4.34
CA HIS A 200 1.10 -17.79 -4.32
C HIS A 200 1.68 -17.74 -2.90
N LEU A 201 1.27 -16.75 -2.09
CA LEU A 201 1.69 -16.68 -0.68
C LEU A 201 1.27 -17.94 0.09
N ARG A 202 0.07 -18.46 -0.18
CA ARG A 202 -0.41 -19.69 0.47
C ARG A 202 0.35 -20.92 0.03
N GLU A 203 0.69 -21.05 -1.25
CA GLU A 203 1.50 -22.14 -1.75
C GLU A 203 2.87 -22.16 -1.09
N LYS A 204 3.54 -21.02 -0.99
CA LYS A 204 4.82 -20.90 -0.29
C LYS A 204 4.70 -21.18 1.22
N ALA A 205 3.61 -20.75 1.87
CA ALA A 205 3.48 -20.82 3.33
C ALA A 205 2.89 -22.15 3.86
N THR A 206 2.01 -22.82 3.10
CA THR A 206 1.24 -23.97 3.60
C THR A 206 1.36 -25.23 2.76
N GLY A 207 2.10 -25.16 1.63
CA GLY A 207 2.27 -26.26 0.70
C GLY A 207 1.48 -26.09 -0.60
N LYS A 208 1.77 -26.95 -1.55
CA LYS A 208 1.18 -26.93 -2.89
C LYS A 208 -0.32 -27.21 -2.80
N TRP A 209 -1.14 -26.24 -3.09
CA TRP A 209 -2.52 -26.47 -3.48
C TRP A 209 -2.50 -27.09 -4.88
N LYS A 210 -2.61 -28.40 -4.98
CA LYS A 210 -2.97 -29.00 -6.25
C LYS A 210 -4.40 -28.58 -6.54
N THR A 211 -4.58 -27.77 -7.58
CA THR A 211 -5.87 -27.55 -8.25
C THR A 211 -6.28 -28.87 -8.90
N GLY A 212 -6.67 -29.83 -8.09
CA GLY A 212 -7.19 -31.10 -8.48
C GLY A 212 -8.61 -31.22 -7.98
N GLY A 213 -9.49 -31.83 -8.77
CA GLY A 213 -10.88 -32.06 -8.44
C GLY A 213 -11.11 -32.74 -7.09
N PRO A 214 -12.37 -32.97 -6.69
CA PRO A 214 -12.70 -33.56 -5.39
C PRO A 214 -11.96 -34.89 -5.17
N GLY A 215 -11.17 -34.96 -4.11
CA GLY A 215 -10.41 -36.16 -3.71
C GLY A 215 -8.87 -36.07 -3.81
N VAL A 216 -8.30 -34.98 -4.34
CA VAL A 216 -6.83 -34.80 -4.36
C VAL A 216 -6.33 -34.35 -3.00
N LYS A 217 -5.52 -35.16 -2.33
CA LYS A 217 -4.87 -34.82 -1.06
C LYS A 217 -3.88 -33.67 -1.30
N THR A 218 -4.06 -32.60 -0.57
CA THR A 218 -3.13 -31.47 -0.50
C THR A 218 -1.89 -31.94 0.28
N GLU A 219 -0.72 -31.95 -0.34
CA GLU A 219 0.53 -32.05 0.40
C GLU A 219 0.73 -30.75 1.18
N THR A 220 0.63 -30.82 2.49
CA THR A 220 0.91 -29.70 3.38
C THR A 220 2.38 -29.72 3.78
N LEU A 221 3.01 -28.55 3.82
CA LEU A 221 4.36 -28.42 4.37
C LEU A 221 4.41 -28.93 5.82
N PRO A 222 5.57 -29.44 6.28
CA PRO A 222 5.81 -29.73 7.68
C PRO A 222 5.41 -28.53 8.56
N MET A 223 5.00 -28.82 9.80
CA MET A 223 4.47 -27.79 10.69
C MET A 223 5.50 -26.67 10.97
N GLU A 224 6.78 -27.02 10.96
CA GLU A 224 7.93 -26.12 11.12
C GLU A 224 8.04 -25.10 9.99
N ASP A 225 7.78 -25.50 8.76
CA ASP A 225 7.86 -24.66 7.57
C ASP A 225 6.60 -23.79 7.35
N ARG A 226 5.49 -24.06 8.08
CA ARG A 226 4.25 -23.29 7.92
C ARG A 226 4.32 -21.86 8.43
N TYR A 227 5.34 -21.53 9.21
CA TYR A 227 5.55 -20.18 9.78
C TYR A 227 6.53 -19.33 8.97
N THR A 228 7.12 -19.88 7.91
CA THR A 228 8.10 -19.16 7.09
C THR A 228 7.55 -17.94 6.39
N ALA A 229 6.22 -17.86 6.19
CA ALA A 229 5.58 -16.69 5.59
C ALA A 229 5.79 -15.38 6.39
N ARG A 230 6.18 -15.44 7.65
CA ARG A 230 6.56 -14.26 8.44
C ARG A 230 7.81 -13.55 7.92
N PHE A 231 8.68 -14.30 7.24
CA PHE A 231 9.95 -13.81 6.71
C PHE A 231 9.87 -13.49 5.21
N PHE A 232 8.68 -13.54 4.62
CA PHE A 232 8.52 -13.23 3.21
C PHE A 232 8.74 -11.75 2.98
N LYS A 233 9.66 -11.45 2.09
CA LYS A 233 9.88 -10.12 1.55
C LYS A 233 8.82 -9.78 0.50
N LEU A 234 8.77 -8.52 0.06
CA LEU A 234 7.84 -8.09 -0.99
C LEU A 234 8.01 -8.87 -2.28
N GLU A 235 9.25 -9.11 -2.69
CA GLU A 235 9.62 -9.88 -3.90
C GLU A 235 9.11 -11.33 -3.86
N ASP A 236 9.06 -11.95 -2.68
CA ASP A 236 8.57 -13.32 -2.52
C ASP A 236 7.10 -13.48 -2.87
N VAL A 237 6.33 -12.42 -2.78
CA VAL A 237 4.89 -12.43 -3.04
C VAL A 237 4.53 -11.67 -4.30
N PHE A 238 5.10 -10.47 -4.49
CA PHE A 238 4.80 -9.62 -5.64
C PHE A 238 5.72 -9.85 -6.84
N GLY A 239 6.81 -10.63 -6.68
CA GLY A 239 7.70 -11.01 -7.77
C GLY A 239 7.02 -11.76 -8.92
N ILE A 240 5.83 -12.34 -8.68
CA ILE A 240 5.01 -12.97 -9.73
C ILE A 240 4.16 -11.97 -10.53
N ALA A 241 4.19 -10.69 -10.16
CA ALA A 241 3.45 -9.66 -10.92
C ALA A 241 4.09 -9.49 -12.30
N GLU A 242 3.26 -9.62 -13.32
CA GLU A 242 3.67 -9.39 -14.70
C GLU A 242 3.35 -7.95 -15.07
N ILE A 243 4.36 -7.19 -15.41
CA ILE A 243 4.18 -5.85 -15.96
C ILE A 243 3.91 -5.99 -17.46
N LYS A 244 2.68 -5.71 -17.86
CA LYS A 244 2.25 -5.77 -19.25
C LYS A 244 2.70 -4.53 -20.01
N GLU A 245 2.80 -4.60 -21.33
CA GLU A 245 3.16 -3.43 -22.17
C GLU A 245 2.23 -2.23 -22.00
N LYS A 246 0.96 -2.49 -21.66
CA LYS A 246 -0.05 -1.44 -21.43
C LYS A 246 0.01 -0.82 -20.04
N ASP A 247 0.80 -1.40 -19.14
CA ASP A 247 0.92 -0.89 -17.78
C ASP A 247 1.83 0.35 -17.76
N LYS A 248 1.44 1.30 -16.93
CA LYS A 248 2.20 2.53 -16.77
C LYS A 248 3.32 2.33 -15.75
N LYS A 249 4.55 2.58 -16.17
CA LYS A 249 5.71 2.73 -15.28
C LYS A 249 6.01 4.21 -15.12
N LEU A 250 6.21 4.63 -13.89
CA LEU A 250 6.62 6.00 -13.56
C LEU A 250 7.92 5.93 -12.77
N GLU A 251 8.98 6.44 -13.36
CA GLU A 251 10.29 6.53 -12.71
C GLU A 251 10.29 7.66 -11.69
N VAL A 252 10.68 7.36 -10.44
CA VAL A 252 10.91 8.37 -9.42
C VAL A 252 12.35 8.89 -9.53
N PRO A 253 12.58 10.22 -9.43
CA PRO A 253 13.90 10.81 -9.64
C PRO A 253 14.91 10.40 -8.55
N TRP A 254 14.43 10.15 -7.33
CA TRP A 254 15.22 9.65 -6.23
C TRP A 254 14.35 8.81 -5.28
N TYR A 255 14.99 7.90 -4.58
CA TYR A 255 14.35 6.97 -3.67
C TYR A 255 15.29 6.61 -2.52
N PHE A 256 14.76 6.62 -1.30
CA PHE A 256 15.47 6.14 -0.12
C PHE A 256 14.63 5.08 0.60
N ASN A 257 15.30 4.09 1.14
CA ASN A 257 14.71 3.08 1.99
C ASN A 257 14.81 3.52 3.45
N LEU A 258 13.79 3.25 4.25
CA LEU A 258 13.76 3.58 5.69
C LEU A 258 13.58 2.35 6.57
N ASP A 259 13.95 1.16 6.11
CA ASP A 259 13.74 -0.07 6.87
C ASP A 259 14.83 -0.36 7.91
N ASN A 260 15.90 0.45 7.94
CA ASN A 260 16.97 0.32 8.92
C ASN A 260 17.59 1.68 9.26
N TRP A 261 18.34 1.71 10.38
CA TRP A 261 18.96 2.93 10.90
C TRP A 261 19.99 3.54 9.96
N GLU A 262 20.80 2.73 9.28
CA GLU A 262 21.85 3.23 8.39
C GLU A 262 21.26 3.96 7.18
N GLU A 263 20.27 3.37 6.55
CA GLU A 263 19.54 3.96 5.41
C GLU A 263 18.80 5.23 5.84
N TYR A 264 18.21 5.23 7.03
CA TYR A 264 17.58 6.42 7.58
C TYR A 264 18.58 7.56 7.80
N CYS A 265 19.77 7.28 8.38
CA CYS A 265 20.83 8.26 8.53
C CYS A 265 21.33 8.80 7.18
N TYR A 266 21.43 7.91 6.19
CA TYR A 266 21.80 8.31 4.84
C TYR A 266 20.76 9.27 4.23
N TYR A 267 19.47 8.95 4.36
CA TYR A 267 18.39 9.85 3.93
C TYR A 267 18.45 11.21 4.65
N ILE A 268 18.60 11.23 5.97
CA ILE A 268 18.62 12.48 6.76
C ILE A 268 19.79 13.39 6.38
N SER A 269 20.91 12.82 5.95
CA SER A 269 22.09 13.56 5.49
C SER A 269 22.02 14.00 4.04
N SER A 270 21.05 13.52 3.28
CA SER A 270 20.92 13.82 1.85
C SER A 270 20.38 15.21 1.57
N GLU A 271 20.65 15.74 0.37
CA GLU A 271 20.09 17.02 -0.08
C GLU A 271 18.61 16.91 -0.44
N GLU A 272 18.17 15.74 -0.92
CA GLU A 272 16.81 15.43 -1.32
C GLU A 272 15.81 15.57 -0.17
N ARG A 273 16.26 15.36 1.06
CA ARG A 273 15.46 15.61 2.27
C ARG A 273 14.90 17.04 2.31
N LYS A 274 15.62 18.02 1.78
CA LYS A 274 15.18 19.43 1.78
C LYS A 274 13.98 19.65 0.85
N GLU A 275 13.77 18.76 -0.10
CA GLU A 275 12.64 18.79 -1.01
C GLU A 275 11.36 18.22 -0.38
N VAL A 276 11.51 17.36 0.64
CA VAL A 276 10.36 16.74 1.30
C VAL A 276 9.75 17.74 2.29
N LYS A 277 8.52 18.14 2.00
CA LYS A 277 7.74 19.06 2.85
C LYS A 277 6.36 18.46 3.11
N ARG A 278 5.84 18.74 4.29
CA ARG A 278 4.44 18.45 4.58
C ARG A 278 3.57 19.36 3.69
N PRO A 279 2.63 18.79 2.91
CA PRO A 279 1.70 19.60 2.11
C PRO A 279 0.71 20.37 2.95
#